data_f13a3036cb9c20ba542462bbe381debf
#
_entry.id   f13a3036cb9c20ba542462bbe381debf
#
_cell.length_a   1.000
_cell.length_b   1.000
_cell.length_c   1.000
_cell.angle_alpha   90.00
_cell.angle_beta   90.00
_cell.angle_gamma   90.00
#
_symmetry.space_group_name_H-M   'P 1'
#
loop_
_entity.id
_entity.type
_entity.pdbx_description
1 polymer ?
#
loop_
_entity_poly.entity_id
_entity_poly.type
_entity_poly.pdbx_seq_one_letter_code
_entity_poly.pdbx_strand_id
1 'polypeptide(L)'
;VFAAASLFGVAAQAAEFQAGKEYVELSSPVPVADPSKIEVVELFWYGCPHCYQFEPVIKPWAEQLPEDVQFKRIPAMFGGIWNAHGQLFIALESMGVEPKVHDAVFAAYHQERKKLATPEEMADFLAGQGIDKQAFLKAYNSFGVRGRVEQAKKLGMAYQITGVPVMIVNGKYRFDLGSSGGPERTLQVADFLIENERAAR
;
A
#
# COMPACT_ATOMS: atom_id res chain seq x y z
N VAL A 1 47.86 -14.80 40.71
CA VAL A 1 46.63 -14.06 40.37
C VAL A 1 46.47 -14.15 38.86
N PHE A 2 45.62 -15.06 38.38
CA PHE A 2 45.27 -15.18 36.94
C PHE A 2 44.00 -14.40 36.67
N ALA A 3 44.08 -13.36 35.85
CA ALA A 3 42.94 -12.63 35.37
C ALA A 3 42.36 -13.33 34.11
N ALA A 4 41.18 -13.90 34.22
CA ALA A 4 40.44 -14.46 33.08
C ALA A 4 39.77 -13.31 32.34
N ALA A 5 40.20 -13.01 31.11
CA ALA A 5 39.54 -12.09 30.21
C ALA A 5 38.34 -12.79 29.54
N SER A 6 37.15 -12.45 29.95
CA SER A 6 35.90 -12.92 29.30
C SER A 6 35.69 -12.17 27.97
N LEU A 7 35.93 -12.85 26.87
CA LEU A 7 35.56 -12.40 25.54
C LEU A 7 34.01 -12.52 25.39
N PHE A 8 33.32 -11.43 25.53
CA PHE A 8 31.92 -11.34 25.09
C PHE A 8 31.90 -11.35 23.55
N GLY A 9 31.64 -12.52 22.97
CA GLY A 9 31.31 -12.64 21.56
C GLY A 9 29.98 -11.94 21.30
N VAL A 10 30.04 -10.83 20.57
CA VAL A 10 28.84 -10.23 19.95
C VAL A 10 28.39 -11.23 18.88
N ALA A 11 27.37 -12.05 19.20
CA ALA A 11 26.68 -12.84 18.18
C ALA A 11 26.03 -11.83 17.22
N ALA A 12 26.57 -11.73 15.99
CA ALA A 12 25.88 -11.06 14.91
C ALA A 12 24.54 -11.78 14.73
N GLN A 13 23.45 -11.13 15.15
CA GLN A 13 22.11 -11.61 14.90
C GLN A 13 21.95 -11.66 13.38
N ALA A 14 21.83 -12.87 12.82
CA ALA A 14 21.56 -13.04 11.39
C ALA A 14 20.34 -12.21 11.06
N ALA A 15 20.40 -11.43 9.96
CA ALA A 15 19.28 -10.61 9.53
C ALA A 15 18.03 -11.52 9.43
N GLU A 16 16.97 -11.16 10.11
CA GLU A 16 15.74 -11.97 10.21
C GLU A 16 15.09 -12.20 8.84
N PHE A 17 15.29 -11.25 7.88
CA PHE A 17 14.79 -11.30 6.51
C PHE A 17 15.91 -11.03 5.51
N GLN A 18 15.82 -11.68 4.33
CA GLN A 18 16.89 -11.68 3.34
C GLN A 18 16.39 -11.20 1.97
N ALA A 19 17.20 -10.37 1.31
CA ALA A 19 16.99 -10.00 -0.08
C ALA A 19 17.03 -11.25 -0.99
N GLY A 20 16.12 -11.33 -1.96
CA GLY A 20 15.96 -12.47 -2.84
C GLY A 20 15.12 -13.60 -2.26
N LYS A 21 14.67 -13.48 -1.01
CA LYS A 21 13.80 -14.46 -0.34
C LYS A 21 12.50 -13.83 0.12
N GLU A 22 12.50 -13.05 1.20
CA GLU A 22 11.31 -12.39 1.71
C GLU A 22 10.98 -11.09 0.98
N TYR A 23 11.99 -10.41 0.42
CA TYR A 23 11.83 -9.18 -0.35
C TYR A 23 12.83 -9.12 -1.51
N VAL A 24 12.55 -8.23 -2.46
CA VAL A 24 13.44 -7.96 -3.61
C VAL A 24 13.87 -6.49 -3.57
N GLU A 25 15.14 -6.23 -3.78
CA GLU A 25 15.65 -4.89 -4.02
C GLU A 25 15.39 -4.49 -5.47
N LEU A 26 14.76 -3.35 -5.69
CA LEU A 26 14.52 -2.82 -7.03
C LEU A 26 15.86 -2.37 -7.63
N SER A 27 16.14 -2.82 -8.85
CA SER A 27 17.36 -2.43 -9.59
C SER A 27 17.44 -0.93 -9.85
N SER A 28 16.31 -0.25 -9.87
CA SER A 28 16.18 1.19 -10.01
C SER A 28 15.21 1.69 -8.94
N PRO A 29 15.72 2.24 -7.83
CA PRO A 29 14.86 2.82 -6.80
C PRO A 29 13.96 3.92 -7.36
N VAL A 30 12.72 3.95 -6.89
CA VAL A 30 11.73 4.97 -7.27
C VAL A 30 11.82 6.12 -6.25
N PRO A 31 12.00 7.36 -6.70
CA PRO A 31 12.06 8.50 -5.78
C PRO A 31 10.79 8.62 -4.93
N VAL A 32 10.96 8.82 -3.63
CA VAL A 32 9.86 9.09 -2.70
C VAL A 32 9.43 10.56 -2.77
N ALA A 33 8.17 10.81 -2.43
CA ALA A 33 7.62 12.17 -2.50
C ALA A 33 8.23 13.11 -1.42
N ASP A 34 8.47 12.58 -0.22
CA ASP A 34 9.07 13.29 0.91
C ASP A 34 10.30 12.54 1.42
N PRO A 35 11.54 12.97 1.06
CA PRO A 35 12.76 12.32 1.50
C PRO A 35 13.02 12.40 3.01
N SER A 36 12.32 13.28 3.73
CA SER A 36 12.44 13.38 5.19
C SER A 36 11.75 12.24 5.92
N LYS A 37 10.87 11.49 5.21
CA LYS A 37 10.11 10.36 5.76
C LYS A 37 10.51 9.04 5.09
N ILE A 38 10.30 7.93 5.79
CA ILE A 38 10.38 6.59 5.19
C ILE A 38 9.00 6.30 4.61
N GLU A 39 8.92 6.15 3.30
CA GLU A 39 7.67 5.89 2.61
C GLU A 39 7.38 4.40 2.59
N VAL A 40 6.17 4.00 3.00
CA VAL A 40 5.64 2.66 2.83
C VAL A 40 4.41 2.72 1.95
N VAL A 41 4.41 1.96 0.87
CA VAL A 41 3.31 1.91 -0.09
C VAL A 41 2.70 0.52 -0.10
N GLU A 42 1.38 0.45 -0.05
CA GLU A 42 0.61 -0.71 -0.45
C GLU A 42 0.05 -0.48 -1.85
N LEU A 43 0.41 -1.37 -2.80
CA LEU A 43 -0.33 -1.45 -4.06
C LEU A 43 -1.44 -2.46 -3.90
N PHE A 44 -2.67 -2.04 -4.20
CA PHE A 44 -3.88 -2.82 -3.93
C PHE A 44 -4.93 -2.70 -5.05
N TRP A 45 -5.99 -3.48 -4.96
CA TRP A 45 -7.18 -3.36 -5.77
C TRP A 45 -8.42 -3.71 -4.95
N TYR A 46 -9.47 -2.89 -5.01
CA TYR A 46 -10.73 -3.16 -4.30
C TYR A 46 -11.37 -4.53 -4.66
N GLY A 47 -11.15 -5.03 -5.87
CA GLY A 47 -11.64 -6.35 -6.28
C GLY A 47 -10.78 -7.53 -5.85
N CYS A 48 -9.63 -7.30 -5.20
CA CYS A 48 -8.71 -8.36 -4.79
C CYS A 48 -9.12 -8.98 -3.44
N PRO A 49 -9.43 -10.29 -3.39
CA PRO A 49 -9.79 -10.96 -2.12
C PRO A 49 -8.67 -10.92 -1.09
N HIS A 50 -7.41 -11.03 -1.51
CA HIS A 50 -6.26 -11.00 -0.61
C HIS A 50 -6.00 -9.61 -0.03
N CYS A 51 -6.25 -8.53 -0.81
CA CYS A 51 -6.22 -7.17 -0.30
C CYS A 51 -7.32 -6.97 0.76
N TYR A 52 -8.54 -7.43 0.47
CA TYR A 52 -9.65 -7.36 1.42
C TYR A 52 -9.36 -8.12 2.72
N GLN A 53 -8.76 -9.31 2.64
CA GLN A 53 -8.36 -10.10 3.81
C GLN A 53 -7.19 -9.47 4.56
N PHE A 54 -6.38 -8.66 3.90
CA PHE A 54 -5.23 -7.99 4.51
C PHE A 54 -5.62 -6.72 5.29
N GLU A 55 -6.75 -6.08 4.97
CA GLU A 55 -7.21 -4.85 5.63
C GLU A 55 -7.27 -4.95 7.18
N PRO A 56 -7.84 -6.00 7.80
CA PRO A 56 -7.86 -6.12 9.26
C PRO A 56 -6.48 -6.16 9.92
N VAL A 57 -5.43 -6.48 9.14
CA VAL A 57 -4.05 -6.62 9.62
C VAL A 57 -3.26 -5.34 9.33
N ILE A 58 -3.33 -4.81 8.10
CA ILE A 58 -2.54 -3.65 7.70
C ILE A 58 -3.05 -2.33 8.28
N LYS A 59 -4.36 -2.16 8.42
CA LYS A 59 -4.95 -0.90 8.90
C LYS A 59 -4.52 -0.55 10.33
N PRO A 60 -4.66 -1.43 11.36
CA PRO A 60 -4.18 -1.12 12.69
C PRO A 60 -2.66 -0.92 12.77
N TRP A 61 -1.90 -1.62 11.93
CA TRP A 61 -0.46 -1.43 11.83
C TRP A 61 -0.12 -0.04 11.27
N ALA A 62 -0.77 0.37 10.20
CA ALA A 62 -0.54 1.68 9.57
C ALA A 62 -0.90 2.85 10.51
N GLU A 63 -1.93 2.69 11.35
CA GLU A 63 -2.35 3.68 12.35
C GLU A 63 -1.35 3.85 13.51
N GLN A 64 -0.46 2.87 13.72
CA GLN A 64 0.55 2.88 14.79
C GLN A 64 1.95 3.27 14.30
N LEU A 65 2.11 3.57 13.02
CA LEU A 65 3.41 3.96 12.47
C LEU A 65 3.90 5.27 13.10
N PRO A 66 5.21 5.35 13.41
CA PRO A 66 5.79 6.57 13.97
C PRO A 66 5.81 7.72 12.95
N GLU A 67 5.97 8.95 13.45
CA GLU A 67 5.87 10.17 12.62
C GLU A 67 6.90 10.25 11.47
N ASP A 68 8.02 9.56 11.58
CA ASP A 68 9.05 9.50 10.53
C ASP A 68 8.71 8.53 9.39
N VAL A 69 7.59 7.78 9.50
CA VAL A 69 7.10 6.85 8.48
C VAL A 69 5.81 7.35 7.86
N GLN A 70 5.72 7.32 6.54
CA GLN A 70 4.51 7.67 5.81
C GLN A 70 3.94 6.46 5.08
N PHE A 71 2.77 6.00 5.51
CA PHE A 71 2.01 4.98 4.78
C PHE A 71 1.08 5.61 3.76
N LYS A 72 0.99 5.00 2.59
CA LYS A 72 0.01 5.36 1.55
C LYS A 72 -0.38 4.16 0.70
N ARG A 73 -1.56 4.24 0.11
CA ARG A 73 -2.04 3.26 -0.86
C ARG A 73 -1.92 3.81 -2.28
N ILE A 74 -1.61 2.92 -3.22
CA ILE A 74 -1.63 3.21 -4.65
C ILE A 74 -2.46 2.11 -5.32
N PRO A 75 -3.52 2.46 -6.08
CA PRO A 75 -4.29 1.46 -6.77
C PRO A 75 -3.49 0.88 -7.94
N ALA A 76 -3.52 -0.45 -8.08
CA ALA A 76 -2.94 -1.14 -9.24
C ALA A 76 -3.83 -0.93 -10.48
N MET A 77 -3.21 -0.60 -11.61
CA MET A 77 -3.89 -0.16 -12.83
C MET A 77 -3.64 -1.15 -13.98
N PHE A 78 -4.26 -2.33 -13.90
CA PHE A 78 -4.09 -3.40 -14.91
C PHE A 78 -5.12 -3.40 -16.03
N GLY A 79 -5.87 -2.30 -16.19
CA GLY A 79 -6.90 -2.15 -17.24
C GLY A 79 -8.32 -2.45 -16.75
N GLY A 80 -9.32 -2.20 -17.59
CA GLY A 80 -10.71 -2.52 -17.31
C GLY A 80 -11.19 -2.03 -15.95
N ILE A 81 -11.81 -2.93 -15.17
CA ILE A 81 -12.35 -2.63 -13.85
C ILE A 81 -11.28 -2.22 -12.83
N TRP A 82 -10.03 -2.65 -13.00
CA TRP A 82 -8.93 -2.20 -12.15
C TRP A 82 -8.73 -0.70 -12.24
N ASN A 83 -8.76 -0.17 -13.47
CA ASN A 83 -8.62 1.27 -13.68
C ASN A 83 -9.83 2.04 -13.17
N ALA A 84 -11.05 1.49 -13.32
CA ALA A 84 -12.27 2.11 -12.80
C ALA A 84 -12.19 2.22 -11.26
N HIS A 85 -11.82 1.14 -10.58
CA HIS A 85 -11.65 1.13 -9.12
C HIS A 85 -10.47 2.00 -8.66
N GLY A 86 -9.38 2.03 -9.41
CA GLY A 86 -8.26 2.91 -9.11
C GLY A 86 -8.63 4.39 -9.23
N GLN A 87 -9.40 4.76 -10.25
CA GLN A 87 -9.92 6.12 -10.39
C GLN A 87 -10.93 6.47 -9.30
N LEU A 88 -11.78 5.50 -8.86
CA LEU A 88 -12.64 5.65 -7.69
C LEU A 88 -11.83 6.01 -6.44
N PHE A 89 -10.80 5.20 -6.12
CA PHE A 89 -9.94 5.44 -4.97
C PHE A 89 -9.30 6.84 -5.01
N ILE A 90 -8.69 7.21 -6.13
CA ILE A 90 -8.03 8.51 -6.33
C ILE A 90 -9.04 9.68 -6.22
N ALA A 91 -10.27 9.50 -6.71
CA ALA A 91 -11.31 10.51 -6.58
C ALA A 91 -11.72 10.70 -5.11
N LEU A 92 -11.92 9.62 -4.36
CA LEU A 92 -12.23 9.65 -2.93
C LEU A 92 -11.12 10.31 -2.10
N GLU A 93 -9.84 9.99 -2.41
CA GLU A 93 -8.70 10.67 -1.78
C GLU A 93 -8.69 12.16 -2.10
N SER A 94 -8.93 12.55 -3.36
CA SER A 94 -8.94 13.96 -3.77
C SER A 94 -10.06 14.77 -3.09
N MET A 95 -11.13 14.11 -2.68
CA MET A 95 -12.22 14.68 -1.89
C MET A 95 -11.96 14.66 -0.38
N GLY A 96 -10.90 13.97 0.09
CA GLY A 96 -10.61 13.79 1.51
C GLY A 96 -11.59 12.88 2.25
N VAL A 97 -12.33 12.04 1.54
CA VAL A 97 -13.36 11.16 2.11
C VAL A 97 -13.01 9.68 2.05
N GLU A 98 -11.91 9.33 1.40
CA GLU A 98 -11.46 7.95 1.21
C GLU A 98 -11.45 7.14 2.52
N PRO A 99 -10.83 7.59 3.63
CA PRO A 99 -10.75 6.80 4.85
C PRO A 99 -12.12 6.48 5.48
N LYS A 100 -13.15 7.27 5.17
CA LYS A 100 -14.51 7.06 5.69
C LYS A 100 -15.24 5.95 4.99
N VAL A 101 -14.90 5.66 3.74
CA VAL A 101 -15.65 4.74 2.87
C VAL A 101 -14.81 3.57 2.35
N HIS A 102 -13.52 3.52 2.64
CA HIS A 102 -12.61 2.48 2.18
C HIS A 102 -13.13 1.07 2.49
N ASP A 103 -13.43 0.80 3.76
CA ASP A 103 -13.95 -0.50 4.20
C ASP A 103 -15.31 -0.81 3.56
N ALA A 104 -16.17 0.21 3.38
CA ALA A 104 -17.47 0.05 2.75
C ALA A 104 -17.37 -0.30 1.25
N VAL A 105 -16.39 0.27 0.54
CA VAL A 105 -16.12 -0.08 -0.88
C VAL A 105 -15.66 -1.53 -1.00
N PHE A 106 -14.74 -1.99 -0.15
CA PHE A 106 -14.35 -3.39 -0.11
C PHE A 106 -15.55 -4.31 0.19
N ALA A 107 -16.34 -3.99 1.22
CA ALA A 107 -17.52 -4.78 1.59
C ALA A 107 -18.56 -4.83 0.47
N ALA A 108 -18.81 -3.71 -0.20
CA ALA A 108 -19.72 -3.64 -1.34
C ALA A 108 -19.33 -4.62 -2.45
N TYR A 109 -18.04 -4.69 -2.77
CA TYR A 109 -17.56 -5.61 -3.81
C TYR A 109 -17.57 -7.07 -3.34
N HIS A 110 -17.00 -7.36 -2.17
CA HIS A 110 -16.77 -8.75 -1.72
C HIS A 110 -17.95 -9.41 -1.04
N GLN A 111 -18.78 -8.65 -0.31
CA GLN A 111 -19.92 -9.17 0.44
C GLN A 111 -21.24 -8.94 -0.29
N GLU A 112 -21.45 -7.73 -0.84
CA GLU A 112 -22.70 -7.34 -1.49
C GLU A 112 -22.71 -7.62 -3.00
N ARG A 113 -21.59 -8.05 -3.58
CA ARG A 113 -21.41 -8.35 -5.01
C ARG A 113 -21.69 -7.16 -5.94
N LYS A 114 -21.53 -5.94 -5.44
CA LYS A 114 -21.62 -4.72 -6.22
C LYS A 114 -20.33 -4.51 -7.00
N LYS A 115 -20.40 -4.56 -8.31
CA LYS A 115 -19.18 -4.44 -9.15
C LYS A 115 -18.56 -3.05 -9.11
N LEU A 116 -19.36 -2.00 -8.91
CA LEU A 116 -18.92 -0.60 -8.93
C LEU A 116 -18.10 -0.33 -10.21
N ALA A 117 -18.62 -0.75 -11.36
CA ALA A 117 -17.90 -0.75 -12.62
C ALA A 117 -18.03 0.57 -13.37
N THR A 118 -19.11 1.34 -13.12
CA THR A 118 -19.36 2.63 -13.77
C THR A 118 -19.37 3.77 -12.75
N PRO A 119 -19.05 5.01 -13.17
CA PRO A 119 -19.12 6.17 -12.27
C PRO A 119 -20.51 6.34 -11.63
N GLU A 120 -21.58 6.01 -12.34
CA GLU A 120 -22.97 6.09 -11.86
C GLU A 120 -23.23 5.07 -10.75
N GLU A 121 -22.83 3.80 -10.93
CA GLU A 121 -22.91 2.76 -9.90
C GLU A 121 -22.13 3.16 -8.63
N MET A 122 -20.94 3.73 -8.82
CA MET A 122 -20.11 4.24 -7.73
C MET A 122 -20.80 5.41 -6.99
N ALA A 123 -21.33 6.39 -7.75
CA ALA A 123 -22.01 7.55 -7.19
C ALA A 123 -23.26 7.17 -6.41
N ASP A 124 -24.03 6.19 -6.92
CA ASP A 124 -25.23 5.67 -6.26
C ASP A 124 -24.91 4.95 -4.95
N PHE A 125 -23.86 4.12 -4.96
CA PHE A 125 -23.35 3.46 -3.76
C PHE A 125 -22.85 4.50 -2.72
N LEU A 126 -22.05 5.44 -3.15
CA LEU A 126 -21.45 6.46 -2.28
C LEU A 126 -22.48 7.41 -1.68
N ALA A 127 -23.59 7.68 -2.37
CA ALA A 127 -24.70 8.45 -1.81
C ALA A 127 -25.32 7.75 -0.59
N GLY A 128 -25.40 6.42 -0.60
CA GLY A 128 -25.79 5.63 0.57
C GLY A 128 -24.79 5.71 1.74
N GLN A 129 -23.55 6.12 1.46
CA GLN A 129 -22.50 6.37 2.44
C GLN A 129 -22.40 7.85 2.87
N GLY A 130 -23.35 8.69 2.42
CA GLY A 130 -23.35 10.12 2.76
C GLY A 130 -22.42 11.00 1.92
N ILE A 131 -21.95 10.51 0.77
CA ILE A 131 -21.12 11.27 -0.17
C ILE A 131 -22.04 11.85 -1.27
N ASP A 132 -21.91 13.14 -1.54
CA ASP A 132 -22.68 13.80 -2.58
C ASP A 132 -22.33 13.27 -3.98
N LYS A 133 -23.36 12.81 -4.74
CA LYS A 133 -23.19 12.23 -6.06
C LYS A 133 -22.52 13.17 -7.06
N GLN A 134 -22.94 14.42 -7.09
CA GLN A 134 -22.44 15.40 -8.07
C GLN A 134 -21.01 15.80 -7.75
N ALA A 135 -20.68 15.97 -6.47
CA ALA A 135 -19.33 16.22 -6.02
C ALA A 135 -18.38 15.05 -6.39
N PHE A 136 -18.82 13.80 -6.18
CA PHE A 136 -18.06 12.62 -6.58
C PHE A 136 -17.84 12.56 -8.10
N LEU A 137 -18.90 12.67 -8.90
CA LEU A 137 -18.78 12.62 -10.35
C LEU A 137 -17.90 13.73 -10.91
N LYS A 138 -17.96 14.93 -10.33
CA LYS A 138 -17.07 16.04 -10.67
C LYS A 138 -15.61 15.72 -10.34
N ALA A 139 -15.34 15.18 -9.16
CA ALA A 139 -13.99 14.76 -8.76
C ALA A 139 -13.45 13.64 -9.66
N TYR A 140 -14.25 12.58 -9.86
CA TYR A 140 -13.90 11.43 -10.70
C TYR A 140 -13.49 11.83 -12.11
N ASN A 141 -14.20 12.80 -12.73
CA ASN A 141 -13.94 13.28 -14.07
C ASN A 141 -12.94 14.45 -14.14
N SER A 142 -12.36 14.85 -13.00
CA SER A 142 -11.44 16.01 -12.96
C SER A 142 -10.12 15.72 -13.67
N PHE A 143 -9.46 16.77 -14.14
CA PHE A 143 -8.13 16.69 -14.71
C PHE A 143 -7.09 16.20 -13.69
N GLY A 144 -7.21 16.66 -12.43
CA GLY A 144 -6.31 16.24 -11.34
C GLY A 144 -6.38 14.73 -11.06
N VAL A 145 -7.60 14.15 -11.01
CA VAL A 145 -7.78 12.71 -10.84
C VAL A 145 -7.19 11.94 -12.03
N ARG A 146 -7.45 12.38 -13.27
CA ARG A 146 -6.84 11.75 -14.46
C ARG A 146 -5.31 11.76 -14.43
N GLY A 147 -4.71 12.88 -14.02
CA GLY A 147 -3.25 13.00 -13.87
C GLY A 147 -2.70 12.00 -12.85
N ARG A 148 -3.38 11.84 -11.71
CA ARG A 148 -2.99 10.86 -10.67
C ARG A 148 -3.20 9.42 -11.12
N VAL A 149 -4.21 9.13 -11.95
CA VAL A 149 -4.41 7.83 -12.58
C VAL A 149 -3.19 7.46 -13.45
N GLU A 150 -2.72 8.39 -14.28
CA GLU A 150 -1.52 8.14 -15.09
C GLU A 150 -0.24 8.00 -14.23
N GLN A 151 -0.17 8.74 -13.13
CA GLN A 151 0.93 8.56 -12.16
C GLN A 151 0.90 7.17 -11.51
N ALA A 152 -0.28 6.69 -11.08
CA ALA A 152 -0.43 5.36 -10.49
C ALA A 152 -0.01 4.25 -11.48
N LYS A 153 -0.37 4.37 -12.77
CA LYS A 153 0.11 3.45 -13.82
C LYS A 153 1.63 3.43 -13.92
N LYS A 154 2.26 4.60 -13.96
CA LYS A 154 3.73 4.72 -14.04
C LYS A 154 4.41 4.12 -12.81
N LEU A 155 3.87 4.36 -11.62
CA LEU A 155 4.41 3.79 -10.37
C LEU A 155 4.28 2.27 -10.34
N GLY A 156 3.13 1.71 -10.76
CA GLY A 156 2.97 0.26 -10.86
C GLY A 156 4.01 -0.39 -11.78
N MET A 157 4.32 0.25 -12.92
CA MET A 157 5.39 -0.21 -13.83
C MET A 157 6.78 -0.06 -13.20
N ALA A 158 7.07 1.08 -12.57
CA ALA A 158 8.35 1.34 -11.93
C ALA A 158 8.63 0.37 -10.78
N TYR A 159 7.62 0.02 -9.99
CA TYR A 159 7.69 -1.01 -8.94
C TYR A 159 7.66 -2.44 -9.50
N GLN A 160 7.48 -2.62 -10.81
CA GLN A 160 7.45 -3.92 -11.49
C GLN A 160 6.43 -4.88 -10.87
N ILE A 161 5.25 -4.38 -10.51
CA ILE A 161 4.20 -5.22 -9.93
C ILE A 161 3.51 -6.08 -10.99
N THR A 162 3.20 -7.32 -10.62
CA THR A 162 2.46 -8.27 -11.47
C THR A 162 1.19 -8.79 -10.81
N GLY A 163 0.93 -8.37 -9.59
CA GLY A 163 -0.24 -8.73 -8.78
C GLY A 163 -0.36 -7.82 -7.57
N VAL A 164 -1.33 -8.09 -6.70
CA VAL A 164 -1.61 -7.35 -5.45
C VAL A 164 -2.10 -8.32 -4.36
N PRO A 165 -1.97 -7.98 -3.06
CA PRO A 165 -1.28 -6.79 -2.55
C PRO A 165 0.25 -6.89 -2.69
N VAL A 166 0.90 -5.77 -2.90
CA VAL A 166 2.37 -5.65 -2.91
C VAL A 166 2.75 -4.47 -2.02
N MET A 167 3.76 -4.66 -1.20
CA MET A 167 4.33 -3.63 -0.35
C MET A 167 5.64 -3.10 -0.95
N ILE A 168 5.85 -1.79 -0.82
CA ILE A 168 7.10 -1.12 -1.18
C ILE A 168 7.59 -0.31 0.02
N VAL A 169 8.85 -0.46 0.39
CA VAL A 169 9.48 0.40 1.40
C VAL A 169 10.50 1.31 0.71
N ASN A 170 10.35 2.59 0.95
CA ASN A 170 11.23 3.69 0.55
C ASN A 170 11.59 3.70 -0.95
N GLY A 171 10.67 3.21 -1.80
CA GLY A 171 10.88 3.08 -3.25
C GLY A 171 11.97 2.10 -3.65
N LYS A 172 12.51 1.31 -2.72
CA LYS A 172 13.67 0.42 -2.91
C LYS A 172 13.34 -1.05 -2.81
N TYR A 173 12.49 -1.44 -1.87
CA TYR A 173 12.23 -2.84 -1.53
C TYR A 173 10.80 -3.20 -1.87
N ARG A 174 10.62 -4.31 -2.59
CA ARG A 174 9.32 -4.86 -2.99
C ARG A 174 9.13 -6.23 -2.38
N PHE A 175 7.96 -6.49 -1.81
CA PHE A 175 7.57 -7.77 -1.23
C PHE A 175 6.05 -7.93 -1.23
N ASP A 176 5.57 -9.13 -1.01
CA ASP A 176 4.15 -9.48 -1.00
C ASP A 176 3.84 -10.54 0.06
N LEU A 177 2.55 -10.89 0.22
CA LEU A 177 2.10 -11.87 1.20
C LEU A 177 2.72 -13.25 0.97
N GLY A 178 2.97 -13.63 -0.28
CA GLY A 178 3.53 -14.93 -0.63
C GLY A 178 5.01 -15.04 -0.27
N SER A 179 5.82 -14.07 -0.71
CA SER A 179 7.26 -14.04 -0.43
C SER A 179 7.56 -13.88 1.06
N SER A 180 6.75 -13.09 1.76
CA SER A 180 6.91 -12.84 3.20
C SER A 180 6.43 -14.00 4.07
N GLY A 181 5.52 -14.85 3.59
CA GLY A 181 4.97 -15.98 4.35
C GLY A 181 3.69 -15.66 5.12
N GLY A 182 2.89 -14.71 4.64
CA GLY A 182 1.56 -14.37 5.17
C GLY A 182 1.41 -12.93 5.65
N PRO A 183 0.17 -12.51 6.00
CA PRO A 183 -0.16 -11.11 6.30
C PRO A 183 0.68 -10.49 7.42
N GLU A 184 0.72 -11.11 8.59
CA GLU A 184 1.45 -10.61 9.76
C GLU A 184 2.95 -10.56 9.50
N ARG A 185 3.49 -11.58 8.82
CA ARG A 185 4.90 -11.64 8.49
C ARG A 185 5.29 -10.58 7.44
N THR A 186 4.37 -10.21 6.54
CA THR A 186 4.56 -9.10 5.61
C THR A 186 4.80 -7.79 6.34
N LEU A 187 4.05 -7.53 7.43
CA LEU A 187 4.27 -6.33 8.24
C LEU A 187 5.57 -6.39 9.03
N GLN A 188 6.00 -7.57 9.49
CA GLN A 188 7.33 -7.75 10.10
C GLN A 188 8.47 -7.45 9.10
N VAL A 189 8.31 -7.86 7.83
CA VAL A 189 9.25 -7.48 6.76
C VAL A 189 9.26 -5.96 6.56
N ALA A 190 8.09 -5.31 6.56
CA ALA A 190 7.99 -3.86 6.47
C ALA A 190 8.72 -3.17 7.61
N ASP A 191 8.49 -3.59 8.86
CA ASP A 191 9.14 -3.04 10.06
C ASP A 191 10.66 -3.21 9.99
N PHE A 192 11.14 -4.38 9.61
CA PHE A 192 12.56 -4.65 9.42
C PHE A 192 13.21 -3.70 8.39
N LEU A 193 12.54 -3.49 7.24
CA LEU A 193 13.04 -2.61 6.19
C LEU A 193 12.96 -1.14 6.58
N ILE A 194 11.95 -0.73 7.35
CA ILE A 194 11.84 0.61 7.93
C ILE A 194 13.03 0.88 8.85
N GLU A 195 13.36 -0.06 9.75
CA GLU A 195 14.50 0.08 10.66
C GLU A 195 15.83 0.16 9.90
N ASN A 196 16.01 -0.64 8.84
CA ASN A 196 17.19 -0.56 7.99
C ASN A 196 17.34 0.80 7.30
N GLU A 197 16.23 1.35 6.76
CA GLU A 197 16.24 2.68 6.15
C GLU A 197 16.46 3.78 7.19
N ARG A 198 15.97 3.63 8.40
CA ARG A 198 16.22 4.56 9.51
C ARG A 198 17.68 4.56 9.93
N ALA A 199 18.31 3.38 10.03
CA ALA A 199 19.72 3.25 10.37
C ALA A 199 20.68 3.75 9.28
N ALA A 200 20.22 3.84 8.02
CA ALA A 200 21.00 4.30 6.88
C ALA A 200 20.96 5.83 6.65
N ARG A 201 20.17 6.58 7.44
CA ARG A 201 20.04 8.04 7.39
C ARG A 201 21.07 8.71 8.30
#